data_422a5eff66195e011c388171bd5d571a
#
_entry.id   422a5eff66195e011c388171bd5d571a
#
_cell.length_a   1.000
_cell.length_b   1.000
_cell.length_c   1.000
_cell.angle_alpha   90.00
_cell.angle_beta   90.00
_cell.angle_gamma   90.00
#
_symmetry.space_group_name_H-M   'P 1'
#
loop_
_entity.id
_entity.type
_entity.pdbx_description
1 polymer ?
#
loop_
_entity_poly.entity_id
_entity_poly.type
_entity_poly.pdbx_seq_one_letter_code
_entity_poly.pdbx_strand_id
1 'polypeptide(L)'
;IFLKNIASGDVKQVSPGTGKTTCAWIHPEQDKVLFSSTHEDSEAKNKMNAEIEQRKSGVQHSYAWDYDEYYDIYETDFTGGGIKNLTQTLGYDAEASWSPDGKKIAFASNRRAYAEKLSDEEAALFKANPSALIDIYIMDADGSNVKRLTQTKSYDGGPFFSPDGKRVVWRRFSDNGREAEIFTMNIDGTDQKQITRLNKLSWAPFYHPSGKYIIFTTNLHEHRNFELYIVDTDGKKDPVRVTDLEGFDG
;
A
#
# COMPACT_ATOMS: atom_id res chain seq x y z
N ILE A 1 3.72 14.25 4.25
CA ILE A 1 2.48 13.91 4.98
C ILE A 1 2.07 15.13 5.82
N PHE A 2 0.78 15.46 5.77
CA PHE A 2 0.19 16.55 6.54
C PHE A 2 -0.94 16.01 7.41
N LEU A 3 -0.99 16.44 8.66
CA LEU A 3 -2.06 16.14 9.60
C LEU A 3 -2.96 17.38 9.72
N LYS A 4 -4.28 17.20 9.53
CA LYS A 4 -5.28 18.26 9.68
C LYS A 4 -6.13 18.00 10.91
N ASN A 5 -6.22 18.99 11.80
CA ASN A 5 -7.21 18.98 12.88
C ASN A 5 -8.59 19.36 12.31
N ILE A 6 -9.54 18.46 12.39
CA ILE A 6 -10.88 18.68 11.80
C ILE A 6 -11.66 19.76 12.54
N ALA A 7 -11.47 19.91 13.86
CA ALA A 7 -12.20 20.88 14.67
C ALA A 7 -11.66 22.31 14.51
N SER A 8 -10.32 22.51 14.54
CA SER A 8 -9.71 23.83 14.39
C SER A 8 -9.41 24.23 12.95
N GLY A 9 -9.29 23.24 12.04
CA GLY A 9 -8.85 23.44 10.67
C GLY A 9 -7.33 23.53 10.49
N ASP A 10 -6.56 23.50 11.59
CA ASP A 10 -5.09 23.60 11.54
C ASP A 10 -4.48 22.45 10.75
N VAL A 11 -3.48 22.79 9.94
CA VAL A 11 -2.72 21.83 9.13
C VAL A 11 -1.24 21.88 9.52
N LYS A 12 -0.66 20.72 9.77
CA LYS A 12 0.75 20.58 10.13
C LYS A 12 1.41 19.50 9.29
N GLN A 13 2.63 19.79 8.80
CA GLN A 13 3.48 18.77 8.19
C GLN A 13 4.11 17.91 9.29
N VAL A 14 4.02 16.59 9.17
CA VAL A 14 4.58 15.61 10.10
C VAL A 14 5.66 14.72 9.46
N SER A 15 5.81 14.73 8.14
CA SER A 15 6.93 14.10 7.43
C SER A 15 8.13 15.06 7.31
N PRO A 16 9.37 14.54 7.06
CA PRO A 16 10.58 15.38 7.01
C PRO A 16 10.61 16.45 5.91
N GLY A 17 9.83 16.31 4.84
CA GLY A 17 9.79 17.28 3.74
C GLY A 17 10.88 17.10 2.68
N THR A 18 11.67 16.05 2.78
CA THR A 18 12.64 15.60 1.76
C THR A 18 12.32 14.20 1.30
N GLY A 19 12.73 13.85 0.09
CA GLY A 19 12.41 12.54 -0.51
C GLY A 19 10.94 12.42 -0.92
N LYS A 20 10.53 11.20 -1.17
CA LYS A 20 9.16 10.83 -1.49
C LYS A 20 8.46 10.35 -0.22
N THR A 21 7.16 10.62 -0.09
CA THR A 21 6.35 10.12 1.02
C THR A 21 5.00 9.64 0.51
N THR A 22 4.51 8.51 1.06
CA THR A 22 3.24 7.92 0.65
C THR A 22 2.55 7.20 1.82
N CYS A 23 1.27 6.88 1.65
CA CYS A 23 0.50 5.92 2.44
C CYS A 23 0.55 6.17 3.95
N ALA A 24 -0.04 7.29 4.40
CA ALA A 24 -0.11 7.60 5.82
C ALA A 24 -1.28 6.90 6.51
N TRP A 25 -1.08 6.51 7.77
CA TRP A 25 -2.09 5.89 8.63
C TRP A 25 -2.02 6.44 10.05
N ILE A 26 -3.16 6.79 10.64
CA ILE A 26 -3.23 7.24 12.04
C ILE A 26 -3.37 6.01 12.94
N HIS A 27 -2.60 5.98 14.03
CA HIS A 27 -2.69 4.92 15.03
C HIS A 27 -4.09 4.93 15.69
N PRO A 28 -4.75 3.76 15.92
CA PRO A 28 -6.11 3.73 16.44
C PRO A 28 -6.28 4.29 17.86
N GLU A 29 -5.23 4.26 18.69
CA GLU A 29 -5.31 4.62 20.12
C GLU A 29 -4.25 5.64 20.59
N GLN A 30 -3.27 5.98 19.75
CA GLN A 30 -2.15 6.86 20.12
C GLN A 30 -2.02 8.03 19.15
N ASP A 31 -1.45 9.13 19.60
CA ASP A 31 -1.15 10.30 18.77
C ASP A 31 0.06 10.05 17.86
N LYS A 32 -0.05 9.02 17.00
CA LYS A 32 1.01 8.60 16.08
C LYS A 32 0.52 8.49 14.64
N VAL A 33 1.42 8.74 13.72
CA VAL A 33 1.22 8.59 12.27
C VAL A 33 2.27 7.62 11.73
N LEU A 34 1.81 6.64 10.95
CA LEU A 34 2.62 5.76 10.13
C LEU A 34 2.71 6.34 8.72
N PHE A 35 3.85 6.24 8.07
CA PHE A 35 4.00 6.63 6.66
C PHE A 35 5.21 5.95 6.04
N SER A 36 5.23 5.86 4.72
CA SER A 36 6.39 5.37 3.99
C SER A 36 7.16 6.53 3.37
N SER A 37 8.49 6.47 3.39
CA SER A 37 9.33 7.57 2.91
C SER A 37 10.72 7.11 2.46
N THR A 38 11.31 7.87 1.54
CA THR A 38 12.70 7.71 1.07
C THR A 38 13.63 8.77 1.62
N HIS A 39 13.27 9.50 2.68
CA HIS A 39 14.01 10.68 3.14
C HIS A 39 15.41 10.37 3.70
N GLU A 40 15.68 9.12 4.09
CA GLU A 40 17.01 8.65 4.53
C GLU A 40 17.92 8.20 3.36
N ASP A 41 17.40 8.10 2.13
CA ASP A 41 18.24 7.92 0.96
C ASP A 41 19.19 9.12 0.79
N SER A 42 20.48 8.86 0.64
CA SER A 42 21.49 9.90 0.42
C SER A 42 21.21 10.78 -0.81
N GLU A 43 20.51 10.25 -1.82
CA GLU A 43 20.12 10.92 -3.04
C GLU A 43 18.70 11.51 -2.99
N ALA A 44 17.98 11.36 -1.87
CA ALA A 44 16.57 11.78 -1.76
C ALA A 44 16.32 13.22 -2.21
N LYS A 45 17.20 14.16 -1.81
CA LYS A 45 17.10 15.58 -2.19
C LYS A 45 17.34 15.81 -3.68
N ASN A 46 18.32 15.10 -4.25
CA ASN A 46 18.63 15.21 -5.68
C ASN A 46 17.50 14.64 -6.54
N LYS A 47 16.99 13.46 -6.18
CA LYS A 47 15.82 12.83 -6.82
C LYS A 47 14.59 13.74 -6.75
N MET A 48 14.29 14.30 -5.58
CA MET A 48 13.16 15.24 -5.38
C MET A 48 13.30 16.49 -6.26
N ASN A 49 14.47 17.12 -6.29
CA ASN A 49 14.70 18.30 -7.09
C ASN A 49 14.56 18.00 -8.60
N ALA A 50 15.09 16.87 -9.07
CA ALA A 50 14.97 16.45 -10.46
C ALA A 50 13.49 16.28 -10.86
N GLU A 51 12.67 15.66 -9.99
CA GLU A 51 11.23 15.51 -10.22
C GLU A 51 10.50 16.86 -10.25
N ILE A 52 10.84 17.78 -9.32
CA ILE A 52 10.26 19.14 -9.30
C ILE A 52 10.58 19.88 -10.60
N GLU A 53 11.82 19.83 -11.08
CA GLU A 53 12.21 20.48 -12.35
C GLU A 53 11.53 19.81 -13.55
N GLN A 54 11.39 18.49 -13.55
CA GLN A 54 10.65 17.78 -14.58
C GLN A 54 9.18 18.24 -14.64
N ARG A 55 8.50 18.34 -13.48
CA ARG A 55 7.12 18.85 -13.41
C ARG A 55 7.00 20.28 -13.90
N LYS A 56 7.96 21.16 -13.56
CA LYS A 56 8.01 22.55 -14.05
C LYS A 56 8.22 22.65 -15.55
N SER A 57 8.86 21.68 -16.19
CA SER A 57 9.10 21.68 -17.65
C SER A 57 7.81 21.59 -18.48
N GLY A 58 6.66 21.26 -17.85
CA GLY A 58 5.36 21.12 -18.52
C GLY A 58 5.25 19.87 -19.40
N VAL A 59 6.26 19.01 -19.45
CA VAL A 59 6.18 17.72 -20.16
C VAL A 59 5.23 16.82 -19.39
N GLN A 60 4.10 16.49 -20.02
CA GLN A 60 3.17 15.53 -19.44
C GLN A 60 3.72 14.12 -19.56
N HIS A 61 3.86 13.44 -18.43
CA HIS A 61 4.12 12.01 -18.37
C HIS A 61 2.82 11.29 -18.05
N SER A 62 2.63 10.11 -18.64
CA SER A 62 1.58 9.21 -18.19
C SER A 62 1.84 8.84 -16.72
N TYR A 63 0.78 8.75 -15.94
CA TYR A 63 0.88 8.26 -14.56
C TYR A 63 1.66 6.94 -14.55
N ALA A 64 2.73 6.90 -13.79
CA ALA A 64 3.48 5.69 -13.50
C ALA A 64 3.58 5.57 -11.98
N TRP A 65 3.48 4.35 -11.50
CA TRP A 65 3.72 4.06 -10.10
C TRP A 65 5.18 4.37 -9.74
N ASP A 66 5.36 5.08 -8.64
CA ASP A 66 6.64 5.67 -8.25
C ASP A 66 7.42 4.70 -7.34
N TYR A 67 8.00 3.66 -7.95
CA TYR A 67 8.87 2.72 -7.27
C TYR A 67 10.19 3.37 -6.82
N ASP A 68 10.62 3.07 -5.60
CA ASP A 68 11.96 3.40 -5.09
C ASP A 68 12.37 2.33 -4.05
N GLU A 69 13.57 1.77 -4.19
CA GLU A 69 14.08 0.73 -3.28
C GLU A 69 14.49 1.25 -1.89
N TYR A 70 14.45 2.55 -1.68
CA TYR A 70 14.76 3.20 -0.41
C TYR A 70 13.51 3.60 0.37
N TYR A 71 12.32 3.11 -0.02
CA TYR A 71 11.15 3.29 0.81
C TYR A 71 11.26 2.43 2.06
N ASP A 72 11.28 3.09 3.20
CA ASP A 72 11.09 2.50 4.53
C ASP A 72 9.81 3.00 5.19
N ILE A 73 9.34 2.26 6.18
CA ILE A 73 8.17 2.60 6.99
C ILE A 73 8.63 3.33 8.25
N TYR A 74 8.02 4.47 8.52
CA TYR A 74 8.32 5.33 9.65
C TYR A 74 7.09 5.57 10.51
N GLU A 75 7.29 5.72 11.82
CA GLU A 75 6.30 6.31 12.71
C GLU A 75 6.77 7.67 13.20
N THR A 76 5.84 8.58 13.46
CA THR A 76 6.07 9.88 14.10
C THR A 76 4.88 10.23 14.98
N ASP A 77 5.06 11.15 15.93
CA ASP A 77 3.95 11.71 16.69
C ASP A 77 3.18 12.79 15.89
N PHE A 78 2.05 13.25 16.41
CA PHE A 78 1.25 14.32 15.78
C PHE A 78 1.97 15.66 15.73
N THR A 79 3.13 15.81 16.41
CA THR A 79 3.96 17.01 16.32
C THR A 79 4.97 16.94 15.18
N GLY A 80 5.15 15.77 14.54
CA GLY A 80 6.20 15.52 13.57
C GLY A 80 7.56 15.28 14.21
N GLY A 81 7.59 15.04 15.54
CA GLY A 81 8.78 14.69 16.30
C GLY A 81 8.98 13.19 16.45
N GLY A 82 10.16 12.79 16.92
CA GLY A 82 10.44 11.40 17.25
C GLY A 82 10.29 10.43 16.06
N ILE A 83 10.65 10.86 14.85
CA ILE A 83 10.59 10.00 13.66
C ILE A 83 11.46 8.77 13.88
N LYS A 84 10.85 7.59 13.77
CA LYS A 84 11.50 6.30 13.94
C LYS A 84 11.33 5.46 12.67
N ASN A 85 12.45 4.99 12.11
CA ASN A 85 12.44 4.00 11.03
C ASN A 85 12.12 2.61 11.61
N LEU A 86 11.11 1.93 11.07
CA LEU A 86 10.65 0.62 11.52
C LEU A 86 11.18 -0.54 10.68
N THR A 87 11.69 -0.29 9.47
CA THR A 87 12.08 -1.36 8.54
C THR A 87 13.58 -1.42 8.26
N GLN A 88 14.24 -0.32 7.98
CA GLN A 88 15.70 -0.21 7.76
C GLN A 88 16.26 -1.28 6.80
N THR A 89 15.57 -1.51 5.68
CA THR A 89 15.87 -2.62 4.78
C THR A 89 15.81 -2.13 3.34
N LEU A 90 16.79 -2.48 2.51
CA LEU A 90 16.70 -2.21 1.09
C LEU A 90 15.53 -2.99 0.47
N GLY A 91 14.72 -2.30 -0.31
CA GLY A 91 13.49 -2.78 -0.92
C GLY A 91 12.36 -1.77 -0.74
N TYR A 92 11.31 -1.93 -1.54
CA TYR A 92 10.10 -1.12 -1.41
C TYR A 92 9.30 -1.56 -0.19
N ASP A 93 9.45 -0.88 0.94
CA ASP A 93 8.65 -1.08 2.14
C ASP A 93 7.61 0.02 2.25
N ALA A 94 6.37 -0.25 1.86
CA ALA A 94 5.34 0.77 1.78
C ALA A 94 3.92 0.25 1.98
N GLU A 95 2.94 1.15 1.81
CA GLU A 95 1.49 0.85 1.91
C GLU A 95 1.11 0.23 3.26
N ALA A 96 1.72 0.72 4.33
CA ALA A 96 1.56 0.17 5.65
C ALA A 96 0.26 0.61 6.34
N SER A 97 -0.35 -0.30 7.10
CA SER A 97 -1.51 -0.04 7.95
C SER A 97 -1.37 -0.71 9.32
N TRP A 98 -1.86 -0.06 10.39
CA TRP A 98 -1.96 -0.70 11.71
C TRP A 98 -3.17 -1.62 11.80
N SER A 99 -3.02 -2.68 12.61
CA SER A 99 -4.16 -3.45 13.11
C SER A 99 -5.08 -2.59 14.00
N PRO A 100 -6.36 -2.96 14.14
CA PRO A 100 -7.31 -2.20 14.96
C PRO A 100 -6.91 -2.02 16.43
N ASP A 101 -6.10 -2.93 16.97
CA ASP A 101 -5.54 -2.87 18.33
C ASP A 101 -4.16 -2.16 18.39
N GLY A 102 -3.67 -1.64 17.26
CA GLY A 102 -2.39 -0.93 17.16
C GLY A 102 -1.14 -1.78 17.40
N LYS A 103 -1.25 -3.13 17.48
CA LYS A 103 -0.11 -4.00 17.86
C LYS A 103 0.66 -4.57 16.68
N LYS A 104 0.05 -4.59 15.50
CA LYS A 104 0.66 -5.13 14.28
C LYS A 104 0.60 -4.10 13.15
N ILE A 105 1.52 -4.24 12.21
CA ILE A 105 1.57 -3.48 10.97
C ILE A 105 1.60 -4.48 9.82
N ALA A 106 0.69 -4.34 8.87
CA ALA A 106 0.74 -5.02 7.58
C ALA A 106 1.27 -4.07 6.52
N PHE A 107 2.10 -4.55 5.59
CA PHE A 107 2.72 -3.72 4.58
C PHE A 107 3.11 -4.52 3.34
N ALA A 108 3.36 -3.82 2.23
CA ALA A 108 3.86 -4.40 0.98
C ALA A 108 5.39 -4.25 0.90
N SER A 109 6.08 -5.30 0.43
CA SER A 109 7.54 -5.26 0.31
C SER A 109 8.10 -6.25 -0.70
N ASN A 110 9.17 -5.84 -1.41
CA ASN A 110 10.02 -6.74 -2.18
C ASN A 110 11.43 -6.91 -1.58
N ARG A 111 11.59 -6.64 -0.27
CA ARG A 111 12.86 -6.78 0.46
C ARG A 111 13.60 -8.10 0.21
N ARG A 112 12.85 -9.20 -0.02
CA ARG A 112 13.45 -10.50 -0.32
C ARG A 112 14.29 -10.49 -1.60
N ALA A 113 13.91 -9.66 -2.58
CA ALA A 113 14.65 -9.57 -3.83
C ALA A 113 16.06 -9.00 -3.66
N TYR A 114 16.29 -8.27 -2.58
CA TYR A 114 17.59 -7.70 -2.20
C TYR A 114 18.33 -8.55 -1.16
N ALA A 115 17.62 -9.32 -0.35
CA ALA A 115 18.20 -10.06 0.78
C ALA A 115 18.39 -11.56 0.50
N GLU A 116 17.68 -12.15 -0.46
CA GLU A 116 17.67 -13.60 -0.71
C GLU A 116 18.24 -13.93 -2.09
N LYS A 117 18.70 -15.18 -2.25
CA LYS A 117 19.08 -15.70 -3.57
C LYS A 117 17.79 -16.00 -4.37
N LEU A 118 17.56 -15.23 -5.42
CA LEU A 118 16.47 -15.47 -6.36
C LEU A 118 16.75 -16.65 -7.26
N SER A 119 15.71 -17.32 -7.76
CA SER A 119 15.83 -18.22 -8.92
C SER A 119 16.22 -17.44 -10.17
N ASP A 120 16.73 -18.13 -11.21
CA ASP A 120 17.11 -17.47 -12.47
C ASP A 120 15.91 -16.73 -13.12
N GLU A 121 14.72 -17.31 -13.02
CA GLU A 121 13.48 -16.70 -13.53
C GLU A 121 13.12 -15.43 -12.75
N GLU A 122 13.14 -15.48 -11.42
CA GLU A 122 12.85 -14.32 -10.56
C GLU A 122 13.91 -13.22 -10.72
N ALA A 123 15.18 -13.57 -10.86
CA ALA A 123 16.25 -12.60 -11.10
C ALA A 123 16.08 -11.90 -12.45
N ALA A 124 15.69 -12.63 -13.50
CA ALA A 124 15.41 -12.05 -14.82
C ALA A 124 14.17 -11.13 -14.76
N LEU A 125 13.11 -11.54 -14.07
CA LEU A 125 11.91 -10.76 -13.87
C LEU A 125 12.21 -9.46 -13.11
N PHE A 126 12.90 -9.56 -11.98
CA PHE A 126 13.26 -8.43 -11.13
C PHE A 126 14.18 -7.43 -11.85
N LYS A 127 15.13 -7.92 -12.65
CA LYS A 127 15.97 -7.07 -13.50
C LYS A 127 15.17 -6.31 -14.56
N ALA A 128 14.14 -6.93 -15.12
CA ALA A 128 13.26 -6.31 -16.12
C ALA A 128 12.27 -5.33 -15.48
N ASN A 129 11.83 -5.63 -14.28
CA ASN A 129 10.86 -4.84 -13.51
C ASN A 129 11.20 -4.86 -12.01
N PRO A 130 11.94 -3.87 -11.48
CA PRO A 130 12.28 -3.80 -10.06
C PRO A 130 11.07 -3.72 -9.11
N SER A 131 9.89 -3.34 -9.63
CA SER A 131 8.64 -3.34 -8.87
C SER A 131 7.93 -4.70 -8.81
N ALA A 132 8.53 -5.75 -9.35
CA ALA A 132 8.05 -7.12 -9.20
C ALA A 132 8.41 -7.73 -7.83
N LEU A 133 7.88 -8.90 -7.55
CA LEU A 133 8.16 -9.69 -6.34
C LEU A 133 7.75 -8.97 -5.04
N ILE A 134 6.75 -8.10 -5.12
CA ILE A 134 6.21 -7.42 -3.93
C ILE A 134 5.18 -8.33 -3.27
N ASP A 135 5.40 -8.63 -2.01
CA ASP A 135 4.55 -9.49 -1.18
C ASP A 135 4.00 -8.73 0.01
N ILE A 136 2.96 -9.28 0.64
CA ILE A 136 2.45 -8.78 1.91
C ILE A 136 3.28 -9.34 3.06
N TYR A 137 3.67 -8.46 3.95
CA TYR A 137 4.36 -8.74 5.21
C TYR A 137 3.53 -8.25 6.39
N ILE A 138 3.83 -8.81 7.55
CA ILE A 138 3.32 -8.35 8.85
C ILE A 138 4.49 -8.24 9.83
N MET A 139 4.43 -7.25 10.73
CA MET A 139 5.40 -7.07 11.82
C MET A 139 4.69 -6.62 13.09
N ASP A 140 5.40 -6.62 14.21
CA ASP A 140 4.96 -5.96 15.42
C ASP A 140 5.02 -4.42 15.25
N ALA A 141 4.25 -3.68 16.06
CA ALA A 141 4.18 -2.22 15.95
C ALA A 141 5.52 -1.51 16.17
N ASP A 142 6.48 -2.17 16.83
CA ASP A 142 7.82 -1.64 17.07
C ASP A 142 8.82 -1.91 15.91
N GLY A 143 8.38 -2.61 14.85
CA GLY A 143 9.17 -3.03 13.70
C GLY A 143 9.80 -4.43 13.82
N SER A 144 9.60 -5.11 14.96
CA SER A 144 10.13 -6.46 15.18
C SER A 144 9.27 -7.57 14.58
N ASN A 145 9.77 -8.81 14.61
CA ASN A 145 9.05 -10.03 14.21
C ASN A 145 8.44 -9.99 12.80
N VAL A 146 9.19 -9.44 11.83
CA VAL A 146 8.78 -9.34 10.44
C VAL A 146 8.56 -10.74 9.84
N LYS A 147 7.37 -10.97 9.28
CA LYS A 147 6.97 -12.22 8.64
C LYS A 147 6.34 -11.96 7.27
N ARG A 148 6.79 -12.67 6.25
CA ARG A 148 6.19 -12.70 4.91
C ARG A 148 4.92 -13.54 4.94
N LEU A 149 3.81 -13.04 4.36
CA LEU A 149 2.51 -13.69 4.32
C LEU A 149 2.13 -14.21 2.94
N THR A 150 2.58 -13.55 1.87
CA THR A 150 2.30 -13.97 0.49
C THR A 150 3.56 -14.27 -0.29
N GLN A 151 3.40 -14.93 -1.43
CA GLN A 151 4.47 -15.20 -2.38
C GLN A 151 3.93 -15.04 -3.80
N THR A 152 4.34 -13.97 -4.47
CA THR A 152 3.94 -13.69 -5.85
C THR A 152 5.15 -13.37 -6.72
N LYS A 153 4.99 -13.54 -8.05
CA LYS A 153 5.93 -13.04 -9.05
C LYS A 153 5.64 -11.60 -9.45
N SER A 154 4.42 -11.13 -9.16
CA SER A 154 3.94 -9.80 -9.50
C SER A 154 3.91 -8.88 -8.28
N TYR A 155 2.78 -8.28 -8.00
CA TYR A 155 2.60 -7.28 -6.96
C TYR A 155 1.35 -7.57 -6.12
N ASP A 156 1.57 -7.89 -4.85
CA ASP A 156 0.58 -7.87 -3.79
C ASP A 156 0.74 -6.59 -2.98
N GLY A 157 -0.31 -5.77 -2.87
CA GLY A 157 -0.18 -4.48 -2.19
C GLY A 157 -1.45 -3.93 -1.58
N GLY A 158 -1.32 -2.82 -0.83
CA GLY A 158 -2.40 -2.16 -0.12
C GLY A 158 -3.07 -3.04 0.94
N PRO A 159 -2.32 -3.62 1.89
CA PRO A 159 -2.92 -4.47 2.90
C PRO A 159 -3.64 -3.65 3.98
N PHE A 160 -4.87 -4.03 4.31
CA PHE A 160 -5.64 -3.46 5.41
C PHE A 160 -6.24 -4.56 6.27
N PHE A 161 -6.28 -4.34 7.60
CA PHE A 161 -6.88 -5.29 8.52
C PHE A 161 -8.41 -5.24 8.50
N SER A 162 -9.04 -6.38 8.77
CA SER A 162 -10.45 -6.45 9.12
C SER A 162 -10.72 -5.75 10.46
N PRO A 163 -11.94 -5.24 10.71
CA PRO A 163 -12.28 -4.55 11.97
C PRO A 163 -12.04 -5.36 13.23
N ASP A 164 -12.08 -6.69 13.15
CA ASP A 164 -11.78 -7.60 14.27
C ASP A 164 -10.29 -7.99 14.37
N GLY A 165 -9.45 -7.45 13.46
CA GLY A 165 -8.00 -7.68 13.42
C GLY A 165 -7.57 -9.09 13.02
N LYS A 166 -8.49 -9.97 12.56
CA LYS A 166 -8.18 -11.39 12.29
C LYS A 166 -7.80 -11.67 10.84
N ARG A 167 -8.14 -10.79 9.94
CA ARG A 167 -7.86 -10.96 8.52
C ARG A 167 -7.19 -9.71 7.94
N VAL A 168 -6.54 -9.89 6.78
CA VAL A 168 -6.00 -8.84 5.93
C VAL A 168 -6.67 -8.94 4.56
N VAL A 169 -7.07 -7.80 3.99
CA VAL A 169 -7.49 -7.65 2.60
C VAL A 169 -6.36 -6.97 1.83
N TRP A 170 -6.13 -7.37 0.58
CA TRP A 170 -5.15 -6.74 -0.32
C TRP A 170 -5.57 -6.88 -1.78
N ARG A 171 -4.88 -6.17 -2.66
CA ARG A 171 -4.98 -6.40 -4.12
C ARG A 171 -3.80 -7.23 -4.59
N ARG A 172 -4.05 -8.14 -5.53
CA ARG A 172 -3.05 -8.91 -6.26
C ARG A 172 -3.12 -8.62 -7.74
N PHE A 173 -2.02 -8.18 -8.32
CA PHE A 173 -1.91 -8.05 -9.77
C PHE A 173 -1.63 -9.41 -10.42
N SER A 174 -2.15 -9.58 -11.64
CA SER A 174 -1.76 -10.67 -12.53
C SER A 174 -0.30 -10.53 -12.96
N ASP A 175 0.33 -11.64 -13.37
CA ASP A 175 1.74 -11.65 -13.76
C ASP A 175 2.06 -10.69 -14.93
N ASN A 176 1.07 -10.38 -15.76
CA ASN A 176 1.20 -9.40 -16.86
C ASN A 176 0.90 -7.96 -16.44
N GLY A 177 0.52 -7.71 -15.19
CA GLY A 177 0.22 -6.40 -14.62
C GLY A 177 -1.04 -5.71 -15.15
N ARG A 178 -1.87 -6.39 -15.95
CA ARG A 178 -3.04 -5.79 -16.63
C ARG A 178 -4.32 -5.89 -15.84
N GLU A 179 -4.38 -6.78 -14.88
CA GLU A 179 -5.54 -7.08 -14.06
C GLU A 179 -5.12 -7.08 -12.59
N ALA A 180 -6.03 -6.71 -11.72
CA ALA A 180 -5.84 -6.83 -10.29
C ALA A 180 -7.15 -7.27 -9.63
N GLU A 181 -7.06 -8.18 -8.68
CA GLU A 181 -8.20 -8.73 -7.97
C GLU A 181 -8.02 -8.57 -6.46
N ILE A 182 -9.13 -8.56 -5.74
CA ILE A 182 -9.15 -8.43 -4.29
C ILE A 182 -9.06 -9.82 -3.64
N PHE A 183 -8.19 -9.92 -2.65
CA PHE A 183 -7.94 -11.13 -1.87
C PHE A 183 -8.05 -10.86 -0.38
N THR A 184 -8.31 -11.90 0.39
CA THR A 184 -8.25 -11.88 1.85
C THR A 184 -7.50 -13.10 2.39
N MET A 185 -6.90 -12.98 3.58
CA MET A 185 -6.25 -14.07 4.30
C MET A 185 -6.35 -13.86 5.82
N ASN A 186 -6.09 -14.90 6.60
CA ASN A 186 -5.83 -14.76 8.02
C ASN A 186 -4.52 -13.98 8.26
N ILE A 187 -4.38 -13.33 9.41
CA ILE A 187 -3.16 -12.55 9.75
C ILE A 187 -1.89 -13.40 9.85
N ASP A 188 -2.02 -14.71 9.92
CA ASP A 188 -0.89 -15.65 9.88
C ASP A 188 -0.47 -16.07 8.45
N GLY A 189 -1.19 -15.61 7.42
CA GLY A 189 -0.98 -15.91 6.01
C GLY A 189 -1.76 -17.13 5.49
N THR A 190 -2.53 -17.80 6.35
CA THR A 190 -3.36 -18.96 5.97
C THR A 190 -4.70 -18.52 5.39
N ASP A 191 -5.45 -19.46 4.82
CA ASP A 191 -6.80 -19.26 4.28
C ASP A 191 -6.89 -18.08 3.28
N GLN A 192 -5.92 -18.02 2.33
CA GLN A 192 -5.94 -17.04 1.25
C GLN A 192 -7.12 -17.31 0.32
N LYS A 193 -7.94 -16.28 0.10
CA LYS A 193 -9.14 -16.35 -0.75
C LYS A 193 -9.18 -15.20 -1.74
N GLN A 194 -9.43 -15.51 -2.99
CA GLN A 194 -9.80 -14.53 -4.01
C GLN A 194 -11.27 -14.12 -3.83
N ILE A 195 -11.52 -12.83 -3.66
CA ILE A 195 -12.85 -12.26 -3.42
C ILE A 195 -13.50 -11.81 -4.73
N THR A 196 -12.74 -11.14 -5.60
CA THR A 196 -13.25 -10.69 -6.91
C THR A 196 -12.67 -11.53 -8.05
N ARG A 197 -13.40 -11.64 -9.17
CA ARG A 197 -12.99 -12.31 -10.40
C ARG A 197 -13.54 -11.53 -11.60
N LEU A 198 -13.14 -10.26 -11.68
CA LEU A 198 -13.69 -9.31 -12.64
C LEU A 198 -12.85 -9.23 -13.91
N ASN A 199 -11.61 -9.75 -13.89
CA ASN A 199 -10.63 -9.66 -14.98
C ASN A 199 -10.43 -8.19 -15.40
N LYS A 200 -10.35 -7.32 -14.42
CA LYS A 200 -10.18 -5.85 -14.52
C LYS A 200 -9.18 -5.39 -13.48
N LEU A 201 -8.93 -4.08 -13.46
CA LEU A 201 -8.16 -3.49 -12.38
C LEU A 201 -9.08 -3.21 -11.20
N SER A 202 -8.92 -3.99 -10.12
CA SER A 202 -9.59 -3.79 -8.84
C SER A 202 -8.54 -3.48 -7.79
N TRP A 203 -8.64 -2.33 -7.11
CA TRP A 203 -7.68 -1.95 -6.10
C TRP A 203 -8.27 -1.10 -4.98
N ALA A 204 -7.41 -0.60 -4.05
CA ALA A 204 -7.79 0.14 -2.86
C ALA A 204 -8.89 -0.55 -2.03
N PRO A 205 -8.76 -1.88 -1.76
CA PRO A 205 -9.78 -2.56 -0.97
C PRO A 205 -9.73 -2.11 0.48
N PHE A 206 -10.90 -1.92 1.08
CA PHE A 206 -11.02 -1.60 2.49
C PHE A 206 -12.21 -2.32 3.14
N TYR A 207 -12.06 -2.82 4.36
CA TYR A 207 -13.16 -3.42 5.09
C TYR A 207 -14.14 -2.34 5.56
N HIS A 208 -15.44 -2.55 5.29
CA HIS A 208 -16.47 -1.78 5.95
C HIS A 208 -16.43 -2.04 7.47
N PRO A 209 -16.67 -1.04 8.35
CA PRO A 209 -16.59 -1.18 9.80
C PRO A 209 -17.45 -2.31 10.39
N SER A 210 -18.52 -2.72 9.70
CA SER A 210 -19.33 -3.89 10.12
C SER A 210 -18.63 -5.23 9.93
N GLY A 211 -17.50 -5.30 9.20
CA GLY A 211 -16.81 -6.52 8.84
C GLY A 211 -17.56 -7.42 7.84
N LYS A 212 -18.70 -6.97 7.27
CA LYS A 212 -19.53 -7.78 6.36
C LYS A 212 -19.25 -7.54 4.90
N TYR A 213 -18.62 -6.42 4.57
CA TYR A 213 -18.38 -5.98 3.20
C TYR A 213 -16.95 -5.47 3.04
N ILE A 214 -16.46 -5.54 1.81
CA ILE A 214 -15.24 -4.88 1.34
C ILE A 214 -15.70 -3.84 0.32
N ILE A 215 -15.26 -2.58 0.48
CA ILE A 215 -15.32 -1.54 -0.54
C ILE A 215 -14.02 -1.57 -1.34
N PHE A 216 -14.09 -1.35 -2.63
CA PHE A 216 -12.93 -1.28 -3.52
C PHE A 216 -13.27 -0.47 -4.76
N THR A 217 -12.26 -0.02 -5.49
CA THR A 217 -12.46 0.66 -6.77
C THR A 217 -12.12 -0.28 -7.93
N THR A 218 -12.86 -0.18 -9.06
CA THR A 218 -12.58 -0.96 -10.25
C THR A 218 -13.04 -0.28 -11.53
N ASN A 219 -12.32 -0.53 -12.63
CA ASN A 219 -12.69 -0.10 -13.99
C ASN A 219 -13.56 -1.12 -14.73
N LEU A 220 -14.49 -1.75 -14.01
CA LEU A 220 -15.32 -2.85 -14.54
C LEU A 220 -16.07 -2.48 -15.81
N HIS A 221 -16.64 -1.27 -15.87
CA HIS A 221 -17.49 -0.86 -17.00
C HIS A 221 -16.69 -0.20 -18.12
N GLU A 222 -15.69 0.61 -17.79
CA GLU A 222 -14.90 1.35 -18.77
C GLU A 222 -13.45 1.49 -18.34
N HIS A 223 -12.50 1.32 -19.26
CA HIS A 223 -11.06 1.24 -18.98
C HIS A 223 -10.50 2.46 -18.21
N ARG A 224 -11.05 3.64 -18.43
CA ARG A 224 -10.58 4.90 -17.78
C ARG A 224 -11.53 5.42 -16.71
N ASN A 225 -12.66 4.76 -16.49
CA ASN A 225 -13.66 5.12 -15.50
C ASN A 225 -13.59 4.13 -14.34
N PHE A 226 -13.06 4.58 -13.22
CA PHE A 226 -13.00 3.80 -11.99
C PHE A 226 -14.13 4.20 -11.07
N GLU A 227 -14.83 3.22 -10.53
CA GLU A 227 -15.98 3.40 -9.67
C GLU A 227 -15.83 2.59 -8.38
N LEU A 228 -16.47 3.05 -7.32
CA LEU A 228 -16.55 2.32 -6.08
C LEU A 228 -17.57 1.19 -6.15
N TYR A 229 -17.17 0.05 -5.65
CA TYR A 229 -18.00 -1.16 -5.52
C TYR A 229 -17.94 -1.70 -4.11
N ILE A 230 -18.97 -2.42 -3.70
CA ILE A 230 -18.96 -3.24 -2.49
C ILE A 230 -19.18 -4.71 -2.84
N VAL A 231 -18.54 -5.59 -2.11
CA VAL A 231 -18.71 -7.05 -2.19
C VAL A 231 -18.77 -7.63 -0.78
N ASP A 232 -19.45 -8.77 -0.61
CA ASP A 232 -19.38 -9.49 0.66
C ASP A 232 -17.98 -10.07 0.92
N THR A 233 -17.62 -10.21 2.18
CA THR A 233 -16.27 -10.65 2.59
C THR A 233 -15.94 -12.10 2.22
N ASP A 234 -16.93 -12.89 1.81
CA ASP A 234 -16.75 -14.26 1.32
C ASP A 234 -16.64 -14.35 -0.21
N GLY A 235 -16.92 -13.26 -0.94
CA GLY A 235 -16.90 -13.21 -2.40
C GLY A 235 -17.95 -14.11 -3.06
N LYS A 236 -19.09 -14.34 -2.39
CA LYS A 236 -20.17 -15.23 -2.87
C LYS A 236 -21.19 -14.50 -3.72
N LYS A 237 -21.28 -13.20 -3.58
CA LYS A 237 -22.22 -12.35 -4.32
C LYS A 237 -21.46 -11.52 -5.32
N ASP A 238 -22.12 -11.15 -6.41
CA ASP A 238 -21.59 -10.21 -7.36
C ASP A 238 -21.37 -8.84 -6.70
N PRO A 239 -20.28 -8.12 -7.03
CA PRO A 239 -20.08 -6.78 -6.55
C PRO A 239 -21.19 -5.80 -6.96
N VAL A 240 -21.58 -4.93 -6.05
CA VAL A 240 -22.59 -3.90 -6.29
C VAL A 240 -21.90 -2.54 -6.47
N ARG A 241 -22.19 -1.86 -7.56
CA ARG A 241 -21.69 -0.51 -7.87
C ARG A 241 -22.29 0.51 -6.89
N VAL A 242 -21.45 1.40 -6.37
CA VAL A 242 -21.82 2.44 -5.39
C VAL A 242 -21.82 3.83 -6.03
N THR A 243 -20.85 4.12 -6.90
CA THR A 243 -20.74 5.39 -7.62
C THR A 243 -20.97 5.17 -9.12
N ASP A 244 -21.38 6.24 -9.86
CA ASP A 244 -21.73 6.16 -11.28
C ASP A 244 -21.41 7.46 -12.05
N LEU A 245 -20.46 8.26 -11.56
CA LEU A 245 -20.02 9.48 -12.22
C LEU A 245 -18.95 9.22 -13.26
N GLU A 246 -18.81 10.10 -14.25
CA GLU A 246 -17.68 10.05 -15.17
C GLU A 246 -16.39 10.49 -14.47
N GLY A 247 -15.36 9.64 -14.48
CA GLY A 247 -14.07 9.97 -13.93
C GLY A 247 -13.43 8.86 -13.11
N PHE A 248 -12.66 9.27 -12.11
CA PHE A 248 -11.98 8.34 -11.21
C PHE A 248 -12.53 8.53 -9.79
N ASP A 249 -13.24 7.51 -9.30
CA ASP A 249 -13.73 7.38 -7.93
C ASP A 249 -12.91 6.29 -7.21
N GLY A 250 -12.12 6.69 -6.18
CA GLY A 250 -11.25 5.75 -5.48
C GLY A 250 -10.52 6.32 -4.27
#